data_c96686897bc8fe7a07fbf39f4e1b9e3c
#
_entry.id   c96686897bc8fe7a07fbf39f4e1b9e3c
#
_cell.length_a   1.000
_cell.length_b   1.000
_cell.length_c   1.000
_cell.angle_alpha   90.00
_cell.angle_beta   90.00
_cell.angle_gamma   90.00
#
_symmetry.space_group_name_H-M   'P 1'
#
loop_
_entity.id
_entity.type
_entity.pdbx_description
1 polymer ?
#
loop_
_entity_poly.entity_id
_entity_poly.type
_entity_poly.pdbx_seq_one_letter_code
_entity_poly.pdbx_strand_id
1 'polypeptide(L)'
;GVNMADALSRVTNGKTIGVFTMQYGPGAENAFSGVAQAYADSVPILLLPGGNPQDRVGVHPNFDSLDHYKGITKWASYIMSADRTVDVIRSAFSNLRNGRPGPVLVEIPVDVATHEVKNFNYTPVKQTRSEADPQDVSDIVGAIEASTNPVITAGQGIMYSDASSELIELAELTGIPVVTTLAGKSGFPENHPLSLGCAARTATGMAAHFLNETDMMIGIGTSFTKSIFGSPVPDQAGIIQITNHSEDLHKDYSINYGAVG
;
A
#
# COMPACT_ATOMS: atom_id res chain seq x y z
N GLY A 1 -10.09 -6.43 16.91
CA GLY A 1 -8.66 -6.06 17.15
C GLY A 1 -7.94 -5.76 15.86
N VAL A 2 -7.94 -6.68 14.87
CA VAL A 2 -7.24 -6.48 13.59
C VAL A 2 -7.68 -5.20 12.89
N ASN A 3 -8.98 -4.90 12.84
CA ASN A 3 -9.49 -3.66 12.23
C ASN A 3 -9.08 -2.39 12.99
N MET A 4 -8.79 -2.50 14.29
CA MET A 4 -8.24 -1.36 15.06
C MET A 4 -6.78 -1.12 14.68
N ALA A 5 -5.98 -2.17 14.48
CA ALA A 5 -4.60 -2.06 14.00
C ALA A 5 -4.56 -1.48 12.58
N ASP A 6 -5.43 -1.97 11.69
CA ASP A 6 -5.62 -1.44 10.34
C ASP A 6 -5.97 0.07 10.37
N ALA A 7 -6.98 0.45 11.15
CA ALA A 7 -7.41 1.84 11.27
C ALA A 7 -6.29 2.76 11.78
N LEU A 8 -5.50 2.32 12.78
CA LEU A 8 -4.36 3.08 13.30
C LEU A 8 -3.32 3.35 12.20
N SER A 9 -2.99 2.32 11.42
CA SER A 9 -2.05 2.49 10.31
C SER A 9 -2.60 3.42 9.22
N ARG A 10 -3.89 3.33 8.90
CA ARG A 10 -4.54 4.20 7.90
C ARG A 10 -4.54 5.66 8.32
N VAL A 11 -5.06 5.97 9.51
CA VAL A 11 -5.19 7.38 9.96
C VAL A 11 -3.86 8.06 10.23
N THR A 12 -2.78 7.28 10.36
CA THR A 12 -1.41 7.81 10.51
C THR A 12 -0.59 7.72 9.22
N ASN A 13 -1.21 7.32 8.10
CA ASN A 13 -0.52 7.12 6.80
C ASN A 13 0.71 6.20 6.94
N GLY A 14 0.59 5.14 7.74
CA GLY A 14 1.68 4.19 8.00
C GLY A 14 2.81 4.72 8.88
N LYS A 15 2.75 5.96 9.38
CA LYS A 15 3.76 6.51 10.32
C LYS A 15 3.77 5.73 11.64
N THR A 16 2.59 5.30 12.10
CA THR A 16 2.44 4.38 13.23
C THR A 16 1.90 3.05 12.71
N ILE A 17 2.68 1.99 12.86
CA ILE A 17 2.27 0.65 12.44
C ILE A 17 1.35 0.05 13.50
N GLY A 18 0.14 -0.33 13.09
CA GLY A 18 -0.77 -1.08 13.96
C GLY A 18 -0.26 -2.49 14.20
N VAL A 19 -0.28 -2.92 15.45
CA VAL A 19 0.15 -4.27 15.86
C VAL A 19 -1.04 -5.04 16.39
N PHE A 20 -1.21 -6.27 15.94
CA PHE A 20 -2.26 -7.17 16.42
C PHE A 20 -1.68 -8.53 16.80
N THR A 21 -1.84 -8.90 18.05
CA THR A 21 -1.51 -10.24 18.55
C THR A 21 -2.77 -11.06 18.72
N MET A 22 -2.69 -12.37 18.47
CA MET A 22 -3.82 -13.27 18.49
C MET A 22 -3.41 -14.69 18.87
N GLN A 23 -4.36 -15.44 19.41
CA GLN A 23 -4.18 -16.85 19.70
C GLN A 23 -3.92 -17.63 18.40
N TYR A 24 -3.09 -18.68 18.49
CA TYR A 24 -2.97 -19.67 17.39
C TYR A 24 -4.30 -20.37 17.10
N GLY A 25 -4.45 -20.93 15.91
CA GLY A 25 -5.69 -21.57 15.48
C GLY A 25 -6.85 -20.56 15.43
N PRO A 26 -7.87 -20.68 16.29
CA PRO A 26 -9.10 -19.89 16.18
C PRO A 26 -8.90 -18.37 16.18
N GLY A 27 -7.87 -17.87 16.89
CA GLY A 27 -7.57 -16.43 16.89
C GLY A 27 -7.07 -15.96 15.52
N ALA A 28 -6.15 -16.72 14.92
CA ALA A 28 -5.65 -16.46 13.57
C ALA A 28 -6.77 -16.66 12.53
N GLU A 29 -7.53 -17.75 12.60
CA GLU A 29 -8.64 -18.02 11.67
C GLU A 29 -9.65 -16.86 11.62
N ASN A 30 -10.05 -16.33 12.77
CA ASN A 30 -11.01 -15.22 12.86
C ASN A 30 -10.44 -13.87 12.37
N ALA A 31 -9.14 -13.68 12.37
CA ALA A 31 -8.51 -12.43 11.91
C ALA A 31 -8.36 -12.35 10.38
N PHE A 32 -8.51 -13.48 9.67
CA PHE A 32 -8.22 -13.62 8.25
C PHE A 32 -8.86 -12.53 7.39
N SER A 33 -10.18 -12.29 7.54
CA SER A 33 -10.90 -11.31 6.72
C SER A 33 -10.38 -9.88 6.89
N GLY A 34 -10.03 -9.46 8.11
CA GLY A 34 -9.48 -8.13 8.36
C GLY A 34 -8.07 -7.98 7.80
N VAL A 35 -7.26 -9.04 7.81
CA VAL A 35 -5.94 -9.02 7.19
C VAL A 35 -6.03 -9.01 5.66
N ALA A 36 -6.95 -9.77 5.08
CA ALA A 36 -7.22 -9.75 3.65
C ALA A 36 -7.61 -8.35 3.16
N GLN A 37 -8.43 -7.63 3.94
CA GLN A 37 -8.77 -6.24 3.65
C GLN A 37 -7.54 -5.33 3.71
N ALA A 38 -6.72 -5.42 4.76
CA ALA A 38 -5.50 -4.65 4.88
C ALA A 38 -4.52 -4.93 3.72
N TYR A 39 -4.43 -6.17 3.26
CA TYR A 39 -3.62 -6.57 2.12
C TYR A 39 -4.13 -5.96 0.81
N ALA A 40 -5.43 -6.07 0.54
CA ALA A 40 -6.05 -5.51 -0.66
C ALA A 40 -5.85 -3.99 -0.75
N ASP A 41 -5.91 -3.30 0.39
CA ASP A 41 -5.74 -1.84 0.47
C ASP A 41 -4.30 -1.40 0.75
N SER A 42 -3.34 -2.32 0.74
CA SER A 42 -1.91 -2.01 0.98
C SER A 42 -1.66 -1.29 2.32
N VAL A 43 -2.29 -1.76 3.40
CA VAL A 43 -2.15 -1.18 4.74
C VAL A 43 -1.08 -1.94 5.54
N PRO A 44 -0.04 -1.27 6.06
CA PRO A 44 1.00 -1.93 6.83
C PRO A 44 0.51 -2.21 8.25
N ILE A 45 0.31 -3.48 8.60
CA ILE A 45 0.03 -3.96 9.95
C ILE A 45 0.97 -5.09 10.32
N LEU A 46 1.38 -5.15 11.57
CA LEU A 46 2.17 -6.25 12.11
C LEU A 46 1.27 -7.23 12.83
N LEU A 47 1.29 -8.48 12.39
CA LEU A 47 0.54 -9.58 12.97
C LEU A 47 1.48 -10.47 13.77
N LEU A 48 1.14 -10.73 15.02
CA LEU A 48 1.91 -11.57 15.94
C LEU A 48 1.02 -12.70 16.48
N PRO A 49 0.65 -13.69 15.65
CA PRO A 49 -0.04 -14.87 16.16
C PRO A 49 0.87 -15.70 17.06
N GLY A 50 0.32 -16.26 18.13
CA GLY A 50 0.93 -17.45 18.73
C GLY A 50 0.94 -18.58 17.73
N GLY A 51 1.93 -19.44 17.77
CA GLY A 51 2.04 -20.61 16.90
C GLY A 51 1.91 -21.92 17.67
N ASN A 52 1.72 -23.01 16.95
CA ASN A 52 1.87 -24.35 17.52
C ASN A 52 3.29 -24.53 18.10
N PRO A 53 3.48 -25.40 19.11
CA PRO A 53 4.83 -25.81 19.53
C PRO A 53 5.64 -26.29 18.34
N GLN A 54 6.96 -26.09 18.36
CA GLN A 54 7.85 -26.40 17.24
C GLN A 54 7.73 -27.85 16.74
N ASP A 55 7.49 -28.80 17.63
CA ASP A 55 7.28 -30.22 17.29
C ASP A 55 5.91 -30.49 16.64
N ARG A 56 5.04 -29.50 16.51
CA ARG A 56 3.71 -29.58 15.91
C ARG A 56 3.57 -28.68 14.67
N VAL A 57 4.57 -27.93 14.30
CA VAL A 57 4.57 -27.13 13.06
C VAL A 57 4.44 -28.07 11.86
N GLY A 58 3.50 -27.77 10.96
CA GLY A 58 3.23 -28.56 9.76
C GLY A 58 2.51 -29.90 10.01
N VAL A 59 2.06 -30.20 11.23
CA VAL A 59 1.31 -31.42 11.56
C VAL A 59 -0.18 -31.20 11.33
N HIS A 60 -0.73 -31.90 10.33
CA HIS A 60 -2.18 -31.87 10.03
C HIS A 60 -3.00 -32.52 11.17
N PRO A 61 -4.18 -31.95 11.58
CA PRO A 61 -4.89 -30.81 11.01
C PRO A 61 -4.62 -29.46 11.70
N ASN A 62 -3.46 -29.26 12.32
CA ASN A 62 -3.17 -28.00 12.98
C ASN A 62 -3.19 -26.85 11.97
N PHE A 63 -3.76 -25.71 12.38
CA PHE A 63 -3.74 -24.50 11.58
C PHE A 63 -2.30 -23.95 11.50
N ASP A 64 -1.82 -23.73 10.29
CA ASP A 64 -0.52 -23.10 10.02
C ASP A 64 -0.74 -21.69 9.50
N SER A 65 -0.36 -20.68 10.30
CA SER A 65 -0.60 -19.28 9.94
C SER A 65 0.21 -18.88 8.71
N LEU A 66 1.44 -19.36 8.55
CA LEU A 66 2.26 -18.97 7.40
C LEU A 66 1.65 -19.46 6.09
N ASP A 67 1.25 -20.72 6.02
CA ASP A 67 0.69 -21.28 4.80
C ASP A 67 -0.66 -20.62 4.44
N HIS A 68 -1.51 -20.41 5.44
CA HIS A 68 -2.84 -19.85 5.20
C HIS A 68 -2.82 -18.34 4.91
N TYR A 69 -1.89 -17.60 5.49
CA TYR A 69 -1.78 -16.16 5.31
C TYR A 69 -0.87 -15.73 4.16
N LYS A 70 -0.18 -16.66 3.50
CA LYS A 70 0.76 -16.40 2.40
C LYS A 70 0.16 -15.54 1.27
N GLY A 71 -1.13 -15.74 0.94
CA GLY A 71 -1.81 -14.99 -0.11
C GLY A 71 -2.34 -13.62 0.32
N ILE A 72 -2.28 -13.27 1.59
CA ILE A 72 -2.82 -12.03 2.15
C ILE A 72 -1.82 -11.28 3.06
N THR A 73 -0.54 -11.61 2.95
CA THR A 73 0.55 -10.90 3.62
C THR A 73 1.66 -10.58 2.64
N LYS A 74 2.30 -9.45 2.83
CA LYS A 74 3.48 -9.06 2.07
C LYS A 74 4.70 -9.93 2.41
N TRP A 75 4.79 -10.34 3.67
CA TRP A 75 5.85 -11.20 4.18
C TRP A 75 5.39 -11.91 5.44
N ALA A 76 5.82 -13.15 5.60
CA ALA A 76 5.52 -13.95 6.77
C ALA A 76 6.74 -14.79 7.19
N SER A 77 6.93 -14.98 8.49
CA SER A 77 8.00 -15.81 9.05
C SER A 77 7.65 -16.34 10.44
N TYR A 78 8.44 -17.33 10.91
CA TYR A 78 8.43 -17.82 12.29
C TYR A 78 9.59 -17.24 13.09
N ILE A 79 9.42 -17.11 14.41
CA ILE A 79 10.52 -17.02 15.37
C ILE A 79 10.80 -18.43 15.91
N MET A 80 11.64 -19.20 15.23
CA MET A 80 11.93 -20.59 15.61
C MET A 80 12.95 -20.73 16.75
N SER A 81 13.55 -19.63 17.18
CA SER A 81 14.52 -19.58 18.29
C SER A 81 14.52 -18.17 18.89
N ALA A 82 14.62 -18.08 20.21
CA ALA A 82 14.73 -16.81 20.91
C ALA A 82 15.87 -15.92 20.38
N ASP A 83 17.00 -16.52 20.04
CA ASP A 83 18.17 -15.80 19.50
C ASP A 83 17.92 -15.17 18.12
N ARG A 84 16.91 -15.65 17.36
CA ARG A 84 16.52 -15.10 16.05
C ARG A 84 15.49 -13.98 16.14
N THR A 85 14.97 -13.67 17.34
CA THR A 85 13.92 -12.68 17.53
C THR A 85 14.28 -11.32 16.92
N VAL A 86 15.46 -10.81 17.22
CA VAL A 86 15.91 -9.49 16.71
C VAL A 86 16.01 -9.46 15.20
N ASP A 87 16.52 -10.51 14.58
CA ASP A 87 16.68 -10.60 13.11
C ASP A 87 15.33 -10.68 12.41
N VAL A 88 14.42 -11.52 12.91
CA VAL A 88 13.09 -11.67 12.32
C VAL A 88 12.27 -10.39 12.46
N ILE A 89 12.29 -9.74 13.62
CA ILE A 89 11.60 -8.47 13.85
C ILE A 89 12.19 -7.37 12.98
N ARG A 90 13.52 -7.30 12.82
CA ARG A 90 14.16 -6.34 11.92
C ARG A 90 13.70 -6.55 10.47
N SER A 91 13.64 -7.80 10.00
CA SER A 91 13.13 -8.15 8.66
C SER A 91 11.65 -7.80 8.52
N ALA A 92 10.84 -8.05 9.54
CA ALA A 92 9.43 -7.67 9.57
C ALA A 92 9.24 -6.16 9.38
N PHE A 93 9.94 -5.34 10.17
CA PHE A 93 9.88 -3.88 10.06
C PHE A 93 10.50 -3.36 8.76
N SER A 94 11.50 -4.02 8.19
CA SER A 94 12.00 -3.69 6.86
C SER A 94 10.90 -3.86 5.80
N ASN A 95 10.15 -4.96 5.84
CA ASN A 95 9.04 -5.21 4.93
C ASN A 95 7.85 -4.25 5.15
N LEU A 96 7.57 -3.88 6.40
CA LEU A 96 6.50 -2.92 6.73
C LEU A 96 6.79 -1.50 6.21
N ARG A 97 8.07 -1.09 6.21
CA ARG A 97 8.46 0.31 5.96
C ARG A 97 8.92 0.59 4.54
N ASN A 98 9.34 -0.44 3.78
CA ASN A 98 9.95 -0.25 2.46
C ASN A 98 9.09 -0.83 1.34
N GLY A 99 9.05 -0.14 0.19
CA GLY A 99 8.25 -0.49 -0.98
C GLY A 99 6.75 -0.37 -0.70
N ARG A 100 5.93 -1.05 -1.51
CA ARG A 100 4.46 -1.04 -1.33
C ARG A 100 4.09 -1.54 0.06
N PRO A 101 3.29 -0.79 0.84
CA PRO A 101 2.84 -1.22 2.17
C PRO A 101 1.99 -2.49 2.11
N GLY A 102 1.93 -3.22 3.21
CA GLY A 102 1.08 -4.41 3.35
C GLY A 102 1.27 -5.09 4.69
N PRO A 103 0.36 -6.02 5.06
CA PRO A 103 0.45 -6.80 6.28
C PRO A 103 1.72 -7.66 6.31
N VAL A 104 2.30 -7.76 7.48
CA VAL A 104 3.45 -8.63 7.78
C VAL A 104 3.09 -9.52 8.96
N LEU A 105 3.40 -10.81 8.86
CA LEU A 105 3.09 -11.79 9.90
C LEU A 105 4.39 -12.38 10.47
N VAL A 106 4.48 -12.42 11.80
CA VAL A 106 5.53 -13.11 12.53
C VAL A 106 4.89 -14.05 13.54
N GLU A 107 4.85 -15.32 13.26
CA GLU A 107 4.33 -16.33 14.16
C GLU A 107 5.36 -16.68 15.24
N ILE A 108 4.89 -16.76 16.48
CA ILE A 108 5.72 -17.07 17.65
C ILE A 108 5.25 -18.40 18.24
N PRO A 109 5.96 -19.53 18.01
CA PRO A 109 5.63 -20.79 18.65
C PRO A 109 5.56 -20.66 20.16
N VAL A 110 4.54 -21.26 20.79
CA VAL A 110 4.25 -21.05 22.22
C VAL A 110 5.36 -21.54 23.15
N ASP A 111 6.13 -22.53 22.73
CA ASP A 111 7.31 -23.01 23.45
C ASP A 111 8.48 -22.02 23.34
N VAL A 112 8.67 -21.38 22.18
CA VAL A 112 9.70 -20.35 21.99
C VAL A 112 9.37 -19.07 22.76
N ALA A 113 8.09 -18.71 22.87
CA ALA A 113 7.63 -17.50 23.56
C ALA A 113 8.02 -17.45 25.04
N THR A 114 8.33 -18.58 25.66
CA THR A 114 8.78 -18.69 27.07
C THR A 114 10.28 -18.61 27.24
N HIS A 115 11.05 -18.59 26.15
CA HIS A 115 12.51 -18.54 26.21
C HIS A 115 13.03 -17.12 26.38
N GLU A 116 14.12 -16.98 27.13
CA GLU A 116 14.79 -15.70 27.34
C GLU A 116 15.64 -15.32 26.11
N VAL A 117 15.53 -14.06 25.66
CA VAL A 117 16.41 -13.48 24.64
C VAL A 117 17.64 -12.89 25.32
N LYS A 118 18.79 -13.56 25.20
CA LYS A 118 20.02 -13.19 25.93
C LYS A 118 20.70 -11.92 25.43
N ASN A 119 20.67 -11.66 24.13
CA ASN A 119 21.37 -10.53 23.50
C ASN A 119 20.36 -9.68 22.70
N PHE A 120 19.62 -8.84 23.40
CA PHE A 120 18.67 -7.93 22.75
C PHE A 120 19.35 -6.61 22.38
N ASN A 121 19.79 -6.52 21.12
CA ASN A 121 20.30 -5.26 20.54
C ASN A 121 19.52 -4.98 19.25
N TYR A 122 18.49 -4.16 19.35
CA TYR A 122 17.62 -3.80 18.23
C TYR A 122 17.80 -2.33 17.84
N THR A 123 18.15 -2.11 16.58
CA THR A 123 18.14 -0.77 15.97
C THR A 123 16.91 -0.63 15.08
N PRO A 124 16.06 0.40 15.29
CA PRO A 124 14.88 0.63 14.48
C PRO A 124 15.22 0.75 12.99
N VAL A 125 14.47 0.03 12.17
CA VAL A 125 14.60 0.12 10.71
C VAL A 125 14.09 1.47 10.23
N LYS A 126 14.90 2.17 9.44
CA LYS A 126 14.51 3.40 8.76
C LYS A 126 13.83 3.07 7.43
N GLN A 127 12.86 3.89 7.05
CA GLN A 127 12.29 3.85 5.71
C GLN A 127 13.34 4.34 4.71
N THR A 128 13.48 3.62 3.60
CA THR A 128 14.26 4.05 2.44
C THR A 128 13.33 4.65 1.39
N ARG A 129 13.84 5.61 0.63
CA ARG A 129 13.14 6.17 -0.53
C ARG A 129 13.93 5.78 -1.77
N SER A 130 13.23 5.44 -2.84
CA SER A 130 13.78 5.28 -4.19
C SER A 130 13.43 6.51 -5.01
N GLU A 131 14.23 6.80 -6.00
CA GLU A 131 14.01 7.86 -6.99
C GLU A 131 13.75 7.20 -8.34
N ALA A 132 12.84 7.76 -9.11
CA ALA A 132 12.56 7.29 -10.45
C ALA A 132 13.73 7.60 -11.39
N ASP A 133 13.88 6.81 -12.47
CA ASP A 133 14.90 7.07 -13.48
C ASP A 133 14.70 8.48 -14.09
N PRO A 134 15.74 9.31 -14.17
CA PRO A 134 15.64 10.66 -14.74
C PRO A 134 15.13 10.70 -16.19
N GLN A 135 15.38 9.65 -16.99
CA GLN A 135 14.88 9.59 -18.36
C GLN A 135 13.36 9.35 -18.35
N ASP A 136 12.86 8.43 -17.49
CA ASP A 136 11.42 8.21 -17.34
C ASP A 136 10.71 9.49 -16.92
N VAL A 137 11.30 10.26 -15.99
CA VAL A 137 10.76 11.55 -15.55
C VAL A 137 10.74 12.56 -16.72
N SER A 138 11.80 12.64 -17.52
CA SER A 138 11.87 13.53 -18.68
C SER A 138 10.80 13.18 -19.73
N ASP A 139 10.62 11.90 -20.01
CA ASP A 139 9.61 11.43 -20.98
C ASP A 139 8.18 11.71 -20.50
N ILE A 140 7.93 11.56 -19.18
CA ILE A 140 6.65 11.91 -18.55
C ILE A 140 6.38 13.41 -18.66
N VAL A 141 7.35 14.26 -18.36
CA VAL A 141 7.21 15.72 -18.48
C VAL A 141 6.86 16.09 -19.93
N GLY A 142 7.60 15.56 -20.92
CA GLY A 142 7.29 15.80 -22.32
C GLY A 142 5.88 15.35 -22.74
N ALA A 143 5.41 14.23 -22.19
CA ALA A 143 4.04 13.75 -22.45
C ALA A 143 2.97 14.65 -21.81
N ILE A 144 3.21 15.16 -20.61
CA ILE A 144 2.33 16.12 -19.95
C ILE A 144 2.25 17.43 -20.75
N GLU A 145 3.37 17.97 -21.19
CA GLU A 145 3.44 19.20 -22.01
C GLU A 145 2.75 19.06 -23.36
N ALA A 146 2.75 17.84 -23.93
CA ALA A 146 2.10 17.56 -25.21
C ALA A 146 0.58 17.29 -25.10
N SER A 147 0.07 17.05 -23.89
CA SER A 147 -1.36 16.78 -23.67
C SER A 147 -2.19 18.06 -23.68
N THR A 148 -3.46 17.93 -24.07
CA THR A 148 -4.38 19.07 -24.19
C THR A 148 -5.33 19.18 -23.00
N ASN A 149 -5.81 18.03 -22.50
CA ASN A 149 -6.78 17.94 -21.41
C ASN A 149 -6.33 16.88 -20.38
N PRO A 150 -5.14 17.03 -19.77
CA PRO A 150 -4.67 16.07 -18.78
C PRO A 150 -5.45 16.13 -17.48
N VAL A 151 -5.57 14.98 -16.78
CA VAL A 151 -6.15 14.88 -15.45
C VAL A 151 -5.23 14.06 -14.55
N ILE A 152 -4.92 14.57 -13.37
CA ILE A 152 -4.18 13.83 -12.36
C ILE A 152 -5.16 12.96 -11.56
N THR A 153 -4.85 11.66 -11.43
CA THR A 153 -5.52 10.73 -10.53
C THR A 153 -4.62 10.40 -9.36
N ALA A 154 -4.90 10.99 -8.21
CA ALA A 154 -4.13 10.81 -6.99
C ALA A 154 -4.62 9.59 -6.21
N GLY A 155 -3.74 8.62 -6.02
CA GLY A 155 -4.00 7.41 -5.24
C GLY A 155 -3.51 7.52 -3.79
N GLN A 156 -3.71 6.43 -3.04
CA GLN A 156 -3.30 6.32 -1.64
C GLN A 156 -1.79 6.52 -1.44
N GLY A 157 -0.98 6.20 -2.44
CA GLY A 157 0.47 6.36 -2.39
C GLY A 157 0.91 7.77 -2.05
N ILE A 158 0.15 8.80 -2.45
CA ILE A 158 0.41 10.21 -2.10
C ILE A 158 0.51 10.40 -0.57
N MET A 159 -0.42 9.79 0.19
CA MET A 159 -0.44 9.93 1.64
C MET A 159 0.69 9.13 2.31
N TYR A 160 0.97 7.91 1.83
CA TYR A 160 2.05 7.08 2.39
C TYR A 160 3.46 7.61 2.07
N SER A 161 3.61 8.33 0.96
CA SER A 161 4.87 9.01 0.61
C SER A 161 5.01 10.41 1.23
N ASP A 162 3.94 10.93 1.87
CA ASP A 162 3.86 12.30 2.42
C ASP A 162 4.05 13.37 1.33
N ALA A 163 3.53 13.10 0.11
CA ALA A 163 3.74 13.90 -1.10
C ALA A 163 2.55 14.82 -1.47
N SER A 164 1.67 15.14 -0.51
CA SER A 164 0.51 15.99 -0.77
C SER A 164 0.91 17.43 -1.14
N SER A 165 2.00 17.94 -0.56
CA SER A 165 2.53 19.28 -0.88
C SER A 165 3.08 19.36 -2.30
N GLU A 166 3.83 18.36 -2.71
CA GLU A 166 4.40 18.26 -4.05
C GLU A 166 3.30 18.07 -5.11
N LEU A 167 2.24 17.33 -4.77
CA LEU A 167 1.07 17.19 -5.64
C LEU A 167 0.32 18.52 -5.83
N ILE A 168 0.17 19.32 -4.77
CA ILE A 168 -0.42 20.64 -4.84
C ILE A 168 0.43 21.55 -5.72
N GLU A 169 1.74 21.60 -5.50
CA GLU A 169 2.69 22.38 -6.29
C GLU A 169 2.65 22.01 -7.77
N LEU A 170 2.63 20.71 -8.09
CA LEU A 170 2.50 20.22 -9.47
C LEU A 170 1.18 20.68 -10.10
N ALA A 171 0.07 20.53 -9.39
CA ALA A 171 -1.24 20.93 -9.89
C ALA A 171 -1.32 22.46 -10.13
N GLU A 172 -0.81 23.27 -9.22
CA GLU A 172 -0.78 24.73 -9.34
C GLU A 172 0.15 25.20 -10.48
N LEU A 173 1.33 24.58 -10.62
CA LEU A 173 2.30 24.91 -11.67
C LEU A 173 1.75 24.62 -13.07
N THR A 174 1.03 23.51 -13.22
CA THR A 174 0.54 23.04 -14.53
C THR A 174 -0.91 23.46 -14.82
N GLY A 175 -1.68 23.85 -13.81
CA GLY A 175 -3.13 24.08 -13.93
C GLY A 175 -3.94 22.79 -14.12
N ILE A 176 -3.34 21.61 -13.96
CA ILE A 176 -4.00 20.32 -14.20
C ILE A 176 -4.94 19.99 -13.04
N PRO A 177 -6.23 19.69 -13.32
CA PRO A 177 -7.16 19.30 -12.27
C PRO A 177 -6.86 17.93 -11.69
N VAL A 178 -7.19 17.76 -10.40
CA VAL A 178 -6.88 16.56 -9.63
C VAL A 178 -8.16 15.86 -9.18
N VAL A 179 -8.27 14.58 -9.50
CA VAL A 179 -9.26 13.66 -8.94
C VAL A 179 -8.56 12.68 -7.99
N THR A 180 -9.19 12.34 -6.87
CA THR A 180 -8.65 11.33 -5.97
C THR A 180 -9.37 9.99 -6.15
N THR A 181 -8.65 8.89 -5.95
CA THR A 181 -9.30 7.58 -5.76
C THR A 181 -10.00 7.54 -4.39
N LEU A 182 -10.85 6.53 -4.13
CA LEU A 182 -11.47 6.36 -2.81
C LEU A 182 -10.41 6.21 -1.71
N ALA A 183 -9.38 5.41 -1.95
CA ALA A 183 -8.28 5.21 -1.00
C ALA A 183 -7.33 6.42 -0.94
N GLY A 184 -7.29 7.25 -1.98
CA GLY A 184 -6.50 8.48 -2.06
C GLY A 184 -7.20 9.74 -1.54
N LYS A 185 -8.48 9.61 -1.11
CA LYS A 185 -9.25 10.73 -0.55
C LYS A 185 -8.45 11.41 0.58
N SER A 186 -8.44 12.74 0.56
CA SER A 186 -7.61 13.62 1.42
C SER A 186 -6.13 13.71 1.05
N GLY A 187 -5.63 12.99 0.04
CA GLY A 187 -4.28 13.19 -0.52
C GLY A 187 -4.14 14.52 -1.29
N PHE A 188 -5.28 15.09 -1.70
CA PHE A 188 -5.37 16.43 -2.28
C PHE A 188 -6.52 17.19 -1.59
N PRO A 189 -6.38 18.49 -1.25
CA PRO A 189 -7.42 19.24 -0.54
C PRO A 189 -8.69 19.39 -1.38
N GLU A 190 -9.83 18.96 -0.87
CA GLU A 190 -11.11 19.01 -1.61
C GLU A 190 -11.64 20.43 -1.83
N ASN A 191 -11.18 21.41 -1.06
CA ASN A 191 -11.51 22.83 -1.23
C ASN A 191 -10.55 23.58 -2.15
N HIS A 192 -9.57 22.89 -2.75
CA HIS A 192 -8.65 23.50 -3.71
C HIS A 192 -9.36 23.79 -5.04
N PRO A 193 -9.09 24.93 -5.73
CA PRO A 193 -9.74 25.29 -7.01
C PRO A 193 -9.59 24.23 -8.12
N LEU A 194 -8.50 23.46 -8.11
CA LEU A 194 -8.23 22.38 -9.06
C LEU A 194 -8.74 21.01 -8.59
N SER A 195 -9.45 20.92 -7.47
CA SER A 195 -9.99 19.67 -6.99
C SER A 195 -11.28 19.29 -7.71
N LEU A 196 -11.30 18.12 -8.33
CA LEU A 196 -12.50 17.50 -8.88
C LEU A 196 -13.23 16.61 -7.86
N GLY A 197 -12.65 16.47 -6.66
CA GLY A 197 -13.14 15.56 -5.61
C GLY A 197 -12.69 14.13 -5.84
N CYS A 198 -13.51 13.17 -5.38
CA CYS A 198 -13.20 11.73 -5.48
C CYS A 198 -13.97 11.11 -6.64
N ALA A 199 -13.31 10.29 -7.45
CA ALA A 199 -13.93 9.51 -8.50
C ALA A 199 -13.74 8.01 -8.28
N ALA A 200 -14.87 7.33 -8.35
CA ALA A 200 -14.96 5.87 -8.45
C ALA A 200 -16.12 5.56 -9.40
N ARG A 201 -16.82 4.46 -9.20
CA ARG A 201 -18.08 4.18 -9.94
C ARG A 201 -19.12 5.31 -9.78
N THR A 202 -19.14 5.97 -8.62
CA THR A 202 -19.87 7.21 -8.38
C THR A 202 -18.88 8.35 -8.39
N ALA A 203 -19.09 9.32 -9.27
CA ALA A 203 -18.30 10.54 -9.37
C ALA A 203 -19.22 11.75 -9.32
N THR A 204 -18.70 12.91 -8.95
CA THR A 204 -19.41 14.18 -9.13
C THR A 204 -19.59 14.44 -10.62
N GLY A 205 -20.60 15.25 -11.01
CA GLY A 205 -20.79 15.64 -12.42
C GLY A 205 -19.54 16.34 -12.98
N MET A 206 -18.83 17.10 -12.16
CA MET A 206 -17.58 17.76 -12.54
C MET A 206 -16.47 16.75 -12.83
N ALA A 207 -16.22 15.81 -11.91
CA ALA A 207 -15.21 14.77 -12.12
C ALA A 207 -15.52 13.91 -13.35
N ALA A 208 -16.80 13.55 -13.56
CA ALA A 208 -17.23 12.81 -14.73
C ALA A 208 -16.97 13.58 -16.04
N HIS A 209 -17.25 14.89 -16.06
CA HIS A 209 -16.99 15.74 -17.23
C HIS A 209 -15.51 15.74 -17.59
N PHE A 210 -14.63 16.08 -16.65
CA PHE A 210 -13.19 16.13 -16.91
C PHE A 210 -12.60 14.77 -17.29
N LEU A 211 -13.04 13.69 -16.64
CA LEU A 211 -12.58 12.34 -16.97
C LEU A 211 -13.04 11.90 -18.38
N ASN A 212 -14.23 12.29 -18.83
CA ASN A 212 -14.71 11.95 -20.16
C ASN A 212 -13.97 12.72 -21.27
N GLU A 213 -13.48 13.91 -20.99
CA GLU A 213 -12.80 14.77 -21.96
C GLU A 213 -11.27 14.63 -21.91
N THR A 214 -10.72 13.85 -20.97
CA THR A 214 -9.26 13.73 -20.81
C THR A 214 -8.62 12.96 -21.95
N ASP A 215 -7.51 13.49 -22.45
CA ASP A 215 -6.63 12.82 -23.41
C ASP A 215 -5.43 12.13 -22.73
N MET A 216 -5.10 12.51 -21.48
CA MET A 216 -4.02 11.94 -20.69
C MET A 216 -4.39 11.81 -19.20
N MET A 217 -4.41 10.62 -18.68
CA MET A 217 -4.63 10.34 -17.27
C MET A 217 -3.29 10.09 -16.57
N ILE A 218 -2.96 10.95 -15.59
CA ILE A 218 -1.70 10.92 -14.86
C ILE A 218 -1.97 10.29 -13.49
N GLY A 219 -1.68 9.01 -13.34
CA GLY A 219 -1.83 8.28 -12.08
C GLY A 219 -0.61 8.44 -11.19
N ILE A 220 -0.78 9.06 -10.01
CA ILE A 220 0.29 9.22 -9.02
C ILE A 220 -0.08 8.47 -7.74
N GLY A 221 0.72 7.47 -7.37
CA GLY A 221 0.48 6.64 -6.20
C GLY A 221 -0.81 5.81 -6.28
N THR A 222 -1.27 5.49 -7.49
CA THR A 222 -2.40 4.60 -7.76
C THR A 222 -1.95 3.36 -8.54
N SER A 223 -2.54 2.22 -8.22
CA SER A 223 -2.25 0.96 -8.91
C SER A 223 -3.05 0.76 -10.19
N PHE A 224 -3.99 1.64 -10.51
CA PHE A 224 -4.95 1.49 -11.62
C PHE A 224 -5.60 0.10 -11.71
N THR A 225 -5.85 -0.54 -10.56
CA THR A 225 -6.54 -1.83 -10.52
C THR A 225 -7.98 -1.67 -10.99
N LYS A 226 -8.39 -2.45 -12.00
CA LYS A 226 -9.79 -2.51 -12.45
C LYS A 226 -10.67 -3.09 -11.35
N SER A 227 -11.58 -2.29 -10.86
CA SER A 227 -12.58 -2.73 -9.88
C SER A 227 -13.84 -1.86 -9.99
N ILE A 228 -14.92 -2.32 -9.38
CA ILE A 228 -16.15 -1.51 -9.28
C ILE A 228 -15.98 -0.26 -8.39
N PHE A 229 -14.88 -0.18 -7.63
CA PHE A 229 -14.52 0.95 -6.78
C PHE A 229 -13.36 1.77 -7.34
N GLY A 230 -12.79 1.35 -8.49
CA GLY A 230 -11.71 2.06 -9.17
C GLY A 230 -12.20 3.33 -9.85
N SER A 231 -11.30 4.29 -10.04
CA SER A 231 -11.55 5.43 -10.92
C SER A 231 -11.69 4.95 -12.37
N PRO A 232 -12.69 5.42 -13.11
CA PRO A 232 -12.82 5.06 -14.51
C PRO A 232 -11.64 5.62 -15.30
N VAL A 233 -11.10 4.83 -16.20
CA VAL A 233 -10.10 5.24 -17.19
C VAL A 233 -10.77 5.22 -18.55
N PRO A 234 -10.92 6.38 -19.22
CA PRO A 234 -11.54 6.45 -20.55
C PRO A 234 -10.70 5.74 -21.60
N ASP A 235 -11.35 5.05 -22.54
CA ASP A 235 -10.67 4.27 -23.56
C ASP A 235 -9.75 5.09 -24.48
N GLN A 236 -10.07 6.38 -24.67
CA GLN A 236 -9.31 7.29 -25.52
C GLN A 236 -8.09 7.92 -24.81
N ALA A 237 -8.02 7.86 -23.47
CA ALA A 237 -6.96 8.53 -22.73
C ALA A 237 -5.65 7.73 -22.74
N GLY A 238 -4.56 8.42 -23.00
CA GLY A 238 -3.22 7.92 -22.65
C GLY A 238 -3.05 7.81 -21.13
N ILE A 239 -2.17 6.94 -20.70
CA ILE A 239 -1.92 6.72 -19.26
C ILE A 239 -0.45 6.93 -18.94
N ILE A 240 -0.20 7.83 -17.98
CA ILE A 240 1.05 7.94 -17.24
C ILE A 240 0.85 7.30 -15.87
N GLN A 241 1.75 6.43 -15.43
CA GLN A 241 1.66 5.81 -14.10
C GLN A 241 2.95 5.98 -13.30
N ILE A 242 2.85 6.65 -12.16
CA ILE A 242 3.94 6.85 -11.20
C ILE A 242 3.60 6.07 -9.93
N THR A 243 4.43 5.10 -9.59
CA THR A 243 4.20 4.16 -8.48
C THR A 243 5.52 3.74 -7.82
N ASN A 244 5.46 3.23 -6.58
CA ASN A 244 6.61 2.61 -5.92
C ASN A 244 6.65 1.08 -6.09
N HIS A 245 5.86 0.52 -7.03
CA HIS A 245 5.72 -0.91 -7.19
C HIS A 245 5.62 -1.30 -8.68
N SER A 246 6.69 -1.84 -9.23
CA SER A 246 6.80 -2.15 -10.67
C SER A 246 5.71 -3.12 -11.17
N GLU A 247 5.19 -4.00 -10.32
CA GLU A 247 4.10 -4.93 -10.70
C GLU A 247 2.75 -4.24 -10.95
N ASP A 248 2.61 -2.96 -10.59
CA ASP A 248 1.42 -2.18 -10.93
C ASP A 248 1.43 -1.68 -12.38
N LEU A 249 2.62 -1.59 -13.01
CA LEU A 249 2.75 -1.14 -14.39
C LEU A 249 2.20 -2.19 -15.36
N HIS A 250 1.39 -1.76 -16.32
CA HIS A 250 0.76 -2.63 -17.33
C HIS A 250 -0.12 -3.76 -16.77
N LYS A 251 -0.53 -3.69 -15.52
CA LYS A 251 -1.30 -4.75 -14.87
C LYS A 251 -2.70 -4.92 -15.47
N ASP A 252 -3.48 -3.86 -15.50
CA ASP A 252 -4.87 -3.87 -15.99
C ASP A 252 -5.08 -2.97 -17.21
N TYR A 253 -4.18 -2.02 -17.42
CA TYR A 253 -4.19 -1.11 -18.55
C TYR A 253 -2.83 -1.09 -19.24
N SER A 254 -2.84 -0.93 -20.55
CA SER A 254 -1.61 -0.57 -21.28
C SER A 254 -1.29 0.88 -20.96
N ILE A 255 -0.13 1.17 -20.39
CA ILE A 255 0.31 2.52 -20.10
C ILE A 255 1.24 3.05 -21.17
N ASN A 256 1.25 4.35 -21.38
CA ASN A 256 2.14 5.03 -22.34
C ASN A 256 3.50 5.34 -21.71
N TYR A 257 3.49 5.79 -20.46
CA TYR A 257 4.70 6.13 -19.72
C TYR A 257 4.57 5.64 -18.27
N GLY A 258 5.67 5.13 -17.71
CA GLY A 258 5.71 4.64 -16.34
C GLY A 258 6.97 5.05 -15.62
N ALA A 259 6.86 5.35 -14.33
CA ALA A 259 8.00 5.59 -13.47
C ALA A 259 7.84 4.87 -12.12
N VAL A 260 8.93 4.30 -11.61
CA VAL A 260 8.99 3.61 -10.33
C VAL A 260 9.94 4.35 -9.41
N GLY A 261 9.38 4.92 -8.32
CA GLY A 261 10.17 5.70 -7.36
C GLY A 261 9.50 5.86 -5.99
#